data_40c5ba482d69994225239718e37b9432
#
_entry.id   40c5ba482d69994225239718e37b9432
#
_cell.length_a   1.000
_cell.length_b   1.000
_cell.length_c   1.000
_cell.angle_alpha   90.00
_cell.angle_beta   90.00
_cell.angle_gamma   90.00
#
_symmetry.space_group_name_H-M   'P 1'
#
loop_
_entity.id
_entity.type
_entity.pdbx_description
1 polymer ?
#
loop_
_entity_poly.entity_id
_entity_poly.type
_entity_poly.pdbx_seq_one_letter_code
_entity_poly.pdbx_strand_id
1 'polypeptide(L)'
;MHPIDNAIMSHSPFWIGTSWKMNKTLTEARAFAQGLLGAADDPRLQRFVIPPFTAIREVKALLASSTVKVGAQNMHWADHGAWTGEVSPPMLVDCAMDLVELGHSERREHFGETDVTVGLKVEAAVRHGLTPLICIGETLADRESGHAAEVLAA
;
A
#
# COMPACT_ATOMS: atom_id res chain seq x y z
N MET A 1 36.93 -4.72 17.99
CA MET A 1 35.59 -4.62 18.58
C MET A 1 34.98 -3.33 18.07
N HIS A 2 34.23 -3.38 16.95
CA HIS A 2 33.52 -2.21 16.44
C HIS A 2 32.17 -2.13 17.13
N PRO A 3 31.75 -0.97 17.63
CA PRO A 3 30.41 -0.79 18.14
C PRO A 3 29.45 -0.86 16.94
N ILE A 4 28.53 -1.81 16.99
CA ILE A 4 27.39 -1.85 16.08
C ILE A 4 26.53 -0.65 16.48
N ASP A 5 26.51 0.37 15.64
CA ASP A 5 25.55 1.48 15.77
C ASP A 5 24.13 0.92 15.75
N ASN A 6 23.56 0.82 16.93
CA ASN A 6 22.15 0.54 17.16
C ASN A 6 21.37 1.79 16.76
N ALA A 7 21.32 2.08 15.47
CA ALA A 7 20.27 2.93 14.93
C ALA A 7 18.96 2.16 15.12
N ILE A 8 18.35 2.33 16.30
CA ILE A 8 16.98 1.94 16.56
C ILE A 8 16.16 2.76 15.56
N MET A 9 15.84 2.14 14.43
CA MET A 9 14.82 2.67 13.53
C MET A 9 13.56 2.77 14.37
N SER A 10 13.17 4.00 14.73
CA SER A 10 11.93 4.26 15.44
C SER A 10 10.78 3.95 14.51
N HIS A 11 10.44 2.68 14.40
CA HIS A 11 9.22 2.28 13.72
C HIS A 11 8.06 2.75 14.58
N SER A 12 7.19 3.56 14.02
CA SER A 12 5.92 3.88 14.68
C SER A 12 5.20 2.57 15.00
N PRO A 13 4.80 2.34 16.25
CA PRO A 13 4.26 1.03 16.68
C PRO A 13 2.91 0.71 16.02
N PHE A 14 2.19 1.74 15.55
CA PHE A 14 0.87 1.56 14.92
C PHE A 14 0.83 2.20 13.55
N TRP A 15 0.32 1.45 12.59
CA TRP A 15 0.01 1.95 11.25
C TRP A 15 -1.49 2.15 11.13
N ILE A 16 -1.91 3.34 10.71
CA ILE A 16 -3.31 3.67 10.48
C ILE A 16 -3.48 4.36 9.13
N GLY A 17 -4.39 3.89 8.33
CA GLY A 17 -4.61 4.46 7.01
C GLY A 17 -5.86 3.96 6.32
N THR A 18 -6.01 4.34 5.07
CA THR A 18 -7.17 4.01 4.28
C THR A 18 -6.80 3.82 2.80
N SER A 19 -7.34 2.75 2.23
CA SER A 19 -7.44 2.57 0.78
C SER A 19 -8.73 3.22 0.31
N TRP A 20 -8.63 4.11 -0.69
CA TRP A 20 -9.81 4.85 -1.16
C TRP A 20 -10.65 4.04 -2.15
N LYS A 21 -10.16 2.90 -2.56
CA LYS A 21 -10.81 2.09 -3.58
C LYS A 21 -11.04 2.91 -4.86
N MET A 22 -12.12 2.65 -5.56
CA MET A 22 -12.52 3.41 -6.75
C MET A 22 -13.37 4.63 -6.37
N ASN A 23 -12.79 5.51 -5.53
CA ASN A 23 -13.45 6.73 -5.07
C ASN A 23 -12.51 7.93 -5.16
N LYS A 24 -13.08 9.12 -5.12
CA LYS A 24 -12.47 10.44 -5.12
C LYS A 24 -11.94 10.90 -6.47
N THR A 25 -12.55 11.99 -6.93
CA THR A 25 -12.02 12.85 -7.98
C THR A 25 -10.77 13.60 -7.49
N LEU A 26 -10.04 14.27 -8.38
CA LEU A 26 -8.88 15.09 -7.98
C LEU A 26 -9.25 16.19 -6.97
N THR A 27 -10.43 16.82 -7.14
CA THR A 27 -10.90 17.86 -6.21
C THR A 27 -11.11 17.29 -4.80
N GLU A 28 -11.76 16.15 -4.69
CA GLU A 28 -11.98 15.47 -3.41
C GLU A 28 -10.67 14.94 -2.81
N ALA A 29 -9.75 14.46 -3.65
CA ALA A 29 -8.43 14.00 -3.23
C ALA A 29 -7.60 15.14 -2.61
N ARG A 30 -7.61 16.33 -3.24
CA ARG A 30 -6.95 17.53 -2.71
C ARG A 30 -7.55 17.96 -1.37
N ALA A 31 -8.88 18.03 -1.28
CA ALA A 31 -9.55 18.41 -0.05
C ALA A 31 -9.21 17.45 1.10
N PHE A 32 -9.19 16.14 0.84
CA PHE A 32 -8.80 15.14 1.83
C PHE A 32 -7.34 15.28 2.27
N ALA A 33 -6.41 15.42 1.31
CA ALA A 33 -4.99 15.61 1.62
C ALA A 33 -4.73 16.87 2.44
N GLN A 34 -5.40 17.99 2.12
CA GLN A 34 -5.33 19.22 2.91
C GLN A 34 -5.85 19.04 4.34
N GLY A 35 -6.94 18.29 4.51
CA GLY A 35 -7.46 17.93 5.84
C GLY A 35 -6.46 17.14 6.67
N LEU A 36 -5.70 16.23 6.05
CA LEU A 36 -4.66 15.47 6.74
C LEU A 36 -3.49 16.33 7.22
N LEU A 37 -3.12 17.38 6.48
CA LEU A 37 -2.07 18.32 6.90
C LEU A 37 -2.43 19.09 8.17
N GLY A 38 -3.71 19.33 8.41
CA GLY A 38 -4.21 19.99 9.63
C GLY A 38 -4.28 19.08 10.85
N ALA A 39 -4.13 17.79 10.70
CA ALA A 39 -4.19 16.85 11.82
C ALA A 39 -2.84 16.81 12.56
N ALA A 40 -2.90 16.85 13.90
CA ALA A 40 -1.71 16.76 14.75
C ALA A 40 -0.95 15.44 14.51
N ASP A 41 0.38 15.52 14.46
CA ASP A 41 1.24 14.34 14.40
C ASP A 41 1.31 13.66 15.78
N ASP A 42 1.22 12.34 15.78
CA ASP A 42 1.51 11.49 16.93
C ASP A 42 2.67 10.55 16.57
N PRO A 43 3.81 10.60 17.27
CA PRO A 43 4.97 9.79 16.93
C PRO A 43 4.74 8.27 17.07
N ARG A 44 3.66 7.87 17.72
CA ARG A 44 3.25 6.46 17.82
C ARG A 44 2.53 5.96 16.58
N LEU A 45 2.08 6.87 15.68
CA LEU A 45 1.26 6.55 14.54
C LEU A 45 2.02 6.79 13.23
N GLN A 46 2.13 5.78 12.40
CA GLN A 46 2.44 5.96 10.99
C GLN A 46 1.14 6.07 10.21
N ARG A 47 0.79 7.27 9.78
CA ARG A 47 -0.39 7.49 8.93
C ARG A 47 -0.07 7.17 7.47
N PHE A 48 -1.04 6.60 6.74
CA PHE A 48 -0.90 6.39 5.30
C PHE A 48 -2.25 6.52 4.57
N VAL A 49 -2.16 6.82 3.27
CA VAL A 49 -3.31 6.85 2.35
C VAL A 49 -2.97 6.16 1.05
N ILE A 50 -3.94 5.49 0.47
CA ILE A 50 -3.80 4.76 -0.80
C ILE A 50 -4.87 5.27 -1.77
N PRO A 51 -4.58 6.37 -2.51
CA PRO A 51 -5.49 6.94 -3.50
C PRO A 51 -5.50 6.13 -4.81
N PRO A 52 -6.52 6.30 -5.66
CA PRO A 52 -6.49 5.75 -7.01
C PRO A 52 -5.34 6.37 -7.83
N PHE A 53 -4.84 5.64 -8.83
CA PHE A 53 -3.68 6.06 -9.65
C PHE A 53 -3.85 7.46 -10.27
N THR A 54 -5.09 7.85 -10.59
CA THR A 54 -5.41 9.18 -11.15
C THR A 54 -5.10 10.35 -10.19
N ALA A 55 -4.94 10.09 -8.89
CA ALA A 55 -4.68 11.10 -7.87
C ALA A 55 -3.33 10.92 -7.15
N ILE A 56 -2.61 9.82 -7.41
CA ILE A 56 -1.46 9.39 -6.61
C ILE A 56 -0.35 10.45 -6.52
N ARG A 57 0.05 11.04 -7.65
CA ARG A 57 1.11 12.07 -7.69
C ARG A 57 0.68 13.38 -7.03
N GLU A 58 -0.56 13.79 -7.26
CA GLU A 58 -1.11 15.00 -6.66
C GLU A 58 -1.15 14.91 -5.13
N VAL A 59 -1.66 13.79 -4.61
CA VAL A 59 -1.71 13.55 -3.16
C VAL A 59 -0.32 13.49 -2.56
N LYS A 60 0.64 12.81 -3.23
CA LYS A 60 2.04 12.76 -2.76
C LYS A 60 2.67 14.15 -2.69
N ALA A 61 2.48 14.97 -3.72
CA ALA A 61 3.00 16.33 -3.74
C ALA A 61 2.41 17.21 -2.62
N LEU A 62 1.10 17.11 -2.37
CA LEU A 62 0.43 17.84 -1.30
C LEU A 62 0.91 17.42 0.09
N LEU A 63 1.20 16.14 0.29
CA LEU A 63 1.63 15.59 1.57
C LEU A 63 3.15 15.58 1.77
N ALA A 64 3.94 16.15 0.85
CA ALA A 64 5.40 16.10 0.86
C ALA A 64 6.05 16.67 2.14
N SER A 65 5.40 17.60 2.82
CA SER A 65 5.88 18.20 4.08
C SER A 65 5.37 17.47 5.33
N SER A 66 4.65 16.37 5.18
CA SER A 66 4.07 15.61 6.29
C SER A 66 4.75 14.26 6.46
N THR A 67 4.47 13.59 7.59
CA THR A 67 4.89 12.21 7.88
C THR A 67 3.97 11.17 7.24
N VAL A 68 2.88 11.59 6.57
CA VAL A 68 1.90 10.68 5.96
C VAL A 68 2.50 9.98 4.76
N LYS A 69 2.50 8.66 4.77
CA LYS A 69 2.92 7.84 3.62
C LYS A 69 1.82 7.76 2.57
N VAL A 70 2.23 7.72 1.30
CA VAL A 70 1.29 7.56 0.18
C VAL A 70 1.60 6.27 -0.56
N GLY A 71 0.58 5.45 -0.76
CA GLY A 71 0.70 4.17 -1.43
C GLY A 71 -0.11 4.06 -2.71
N ALA A 72 0.17 2.98 -3.46
CA ALA A 72 -0.59 2.57 -4.63
C ALA A 72 -1.54 1.42 -4.28
N GLN A 73 -2.67 1.32 -4.98
CA GLN A 73 -3.71 0.30 -4.76
C GLN A 73 -3.35 -1.06 -5.38
N ASN A 74 -2.34 -1.11 -6.21
CA ASN A 74 -1.84 -2.31 -6.89
C ASN A 74 -0.57 -1.96 -7.67
N MET A 75 0.14 -2.97 -8.18
CA MET A 75 1.14 -2.86 -9.23
C MET A 75 1.30 -4.20 -9.96
N HIS A 76 1.92 -4.18 -11.13
CA HIS A 76 2.40 -5.37 -11.81
C HIS A 76 3.75 -5.82 -11.22
N TRP A 77 4.16 -7.07 -11.45
CA TRP A 77 5.46 -7.60 -10.99
C TRP A 77 6.61 -7.37 -11.96
N ALA A 78 6.30 -7.13 -13.26
CA ALA A 78 7.30 -6.83 -14.27
C ALA A 78 7.65 -5.34 -14.28
N ASP A 79 8.92 -5.03 -14.52
CA ASP A 79 9.41 -3.67 -14.54
C ASP A 79 8.95 -2.89 -15.77
N HIS A 80 8.71 -3.58 -16.87
CA HIS A 80 8.22 -3.02 -18.15
C HIS A 80 7.66 -4.14 -19.03
N GLY A 81 7.00 -3.79 -20.13
CA GLY A 81 6.52 -4.76 -21.10
C GLY A 81 5.17 -4.41 -21.71
N ALA A 82 4.61 -5.36 -22.48
CA ALA A 82 3.32 -5.23 -23.17
C ALA A 82 2.16 -5.56 -22.21
N TRP A 83 2.00 -4.74 -21.16
CA TRP A 83 1.00 -4.88 -20.12
C TRP A 83 0.07 -3.66 -20.09
N THR A 84 -0.67 -3.46 -21.18
CA THR A 84 -1.54 -2.29 -21.34
C THR A 84 -2.49 -2.11 -20.15
N GLY A 85 -2.42 -0.94 -19.49
CA GLY A 85 -3.24 -0.61 -18.33
C GLY A 85 -2.59 -0.90 -16.97
N GLU A 86 -1.48 -1.64 -16.93
CA GLU A 86 -0.76 -1.93 -15.70
C GLU A 86 0.24 -0.81 -15.32
N VAL A 87 0.56 -0.75 -14.04
CA VAL A 87 1.56 0.15 -13.46
C VAL A 87 2.70 -0.69 -12.89
N SER A 88 3.93 -0.40 -13.31
CA SER A 88 5.11 -1.13 -12.87
C SER A 88 5.70 -0.58 -11.55
N PRO A 89 6.52 -1.38 -10.83
CA PRO A 89 7.25 -0.89 -9.66
C PRO A 89 8.11 0.36 -9.95
N PRO A 90 8.92 0.43 -11.05
CA PRO A 90 9.65 1.65 -11.38
C PRO A 90 8.79 2.90 -11.56
N MET A 91 7.58 2.77 -12.12
CA MET A 91 6.64 3.89 -12.24
C MET A 91 6.17 4.39 -10.86
N LEU A 92 5.97 3.50 -9.90
CA LEU A 92 5.59 3.87 -8.54
C LEU A 92 6.74 4.54 -7.80
N VAL A 93 7.96 4.06 -7.97
CA VAL A 93 9.17 4.69 -7.41
C VAL A 93 9.37 6.09 -7.99
N ASP A 94 9.19 6.27 -9.31
CA ASP A 94 9.26 7.59 -9.96
C ASP A 94 8.18 8.55 -9.43
N CYS A 95 7.02 8.04 -9.08
CA CYS A 95 5.97 8.80 -8.40
C CYS A 95 6.23 9.00 -6.89
N ALA A 96 7.39 8.56 -6.37
CA ALA A 96 7.80 8.65 -4.98
C ALA A 96 6.83 7.95 -4.00
N MET A 97 6.23 6.84 -4.39
CA MET A 97 5.35 6.07 -3.51
C MET A 97 6.14 5.39 -2.40
N ASP A 98 5.53 5.32 -1.21
CA ASP A 98 6.15 4.72 -0.01
C ASP A 98 5.78 3.24 0.14
N LEU A 99 4.57 2.88 -0.30
CA LEU A 99 4.00 1.54 -0.13
C LEU A 99 3.09 1.15 -1.29
N VAL A 100 2.75 -0.12 -1.36
CA VAL A 100 1.78 -0.65 -2.33
C VAL A 100 0.90 -1.72 -1.68
N GLU A 101 -0.41 -1.58 -1.82
CA GLU A 101 -1.42 -2.55 -1.38
C GLU A 101 -1.48 -3.70 -2.39
N LEU A 102 -1.34 -4.94 -1.92
CA LEU A 102 -1.26 -6.15 -2.75
C LEU A 102 -2.20 -7.24 -2.22
N GLY A 103 -2.83 -7.96 -3.12
CA GLY A 103 -3.68 -9.10 -2.76
C GLY A 103 -5.02 -8.72 -2.14
N HIS A 104 -5.50 -7.49 -2.34
CA HIS A 104 -6.78 -7.06 -1.79
C HIS A 104 -7.93 -7.99 -2.22
N SER A 105 -8.86 -8.28 -1.30
CA SER A 105 -9.97 -9.22 -1.55
C SER A 105 -10.77 -8.92 -2.82
N GLU A 106 -11.06 -7.66 -3.10
CA GLU A 106 -11.75 -7.25 -4.34
C GLU A 106 -10.95 -7.62 -5.60
N ARG A 107 -9.61 -7.57 -5.54
CA ARG A 107 -8.77 -7.95 -6.68
C ARG A 107 -8.70 -9.46 -6.87
N ARG A 108 -8.73 -10.21 -5.77
CA ARG A 108 -8.84 -11.67 -5.82
C ARG A 108 -10.19 -12.09 -6.40
N GLU A 109 -11.27 -11.47 -5.96
CA GLU A 109 -12.63 -11.78 -6.39
C GLU A 109 -12.93 -11.35 -7.84
N HIS A 110 -12.55 -10.13 -8.22
CA HIS A 110 -13.00 -9.54 -9.48
C HIS A 110 -11.95 -9.55 -10.60
N PHE A 111 -10.67 -9.69 -10.26
CA PHE A 111 -9.56 -9.57 -11.23
C PHE A 111 -8.65 -10.81 -11.27
N GLY A 112 -9.03 -11.91 -10.61
CA GLY A 112 -8.31 -13.18 -10.65
C GLY A 112 -6.92 -13.13 -10.01
N GLU A 113 -6.68 -12.25 -9.06
CA GLU A 113 -5.43 -12.20 -8.31
C GLU A 113 -5.32 -13.43 -7.40
N THR A 114 -4.15 -14.09 -7.38
CA THR A 114 -3.87 -15.31 -6.61
C THR A 114 -2.68 -15.09 -5.69
N ASP A 115 -2.44 -16.01 -4.73
CA ASP A 115 -1.26 -15.94 -3.86
C ASP A 115 0.04 -15.99 -4.66
N VAL A 116 0.07 -16.75 -5.76
CA VAL A 116 1.23 -16.78 -6.67
C VAL A 116 1.50 -15.40 -7.27
N THR A 117 0.46 -14.74 -7.83
CA THR A 117 0.63 -13.42 -8.42
C THR A 117 0.92 -12.34 -7.38
N VAL A 118 0.35 -12.46 -6.18
CA VAL A 118 0.65 -11.58 -5.04
C VAL A 118 2.10 -11.77 -4.61
N GLY A 119 2.59 -12.99 -4.50
CA GLY A 119 3.99 -13.30 -4.18
C GLY A 119 4.97 -12.63 -5.15
N LEU A 120 4.73 -12.74 -6.47
CA LEU A 120 5.54 -12.06 -7.49
C LEU A 120 5.55 -10.54 -7.31
N LYS A 121 4.40 -9.95 -6.98
CA LYS A 121 4.30 -8.51 -6.71
C LYS A 121 5.02 -8.10 -5.44
N VAL A 122 4.94 -8.89 -4.37
CA VAL A 122 5.66 -8.66 -3.12
C VAL A 122 7.18 -8.65 -3.36
N GLU A 123 7.71 -9.66 -4.07
CA GLU A 123 9.13 -9.70 -4.44
C GLU A 123 9.54 -8.45 -5.23
N ALA A 124 8.73 -8.05 -6.21
CA ALA A 124 8.99 -6.86 -7.00
C ALA A 124 8.94 -5.58 -6.15
N ALA A 125 7.99 -5.45 -5.22
CA ALA A 125 7.89 -4.31 -4.31
C ALA A 125 9.17 -4.17 -3.47
N VAL A 126 9.58 -5.25 -2.83
CA VAL A 126 10.79 -5.30 -1.98
C VAL A 126 12.05 -4.97 -2.80
N ARG A 127 12.20 -5.57 -4.00
CA ARG A 127 13.33 -5.31 -4.90
C ARG A 127 13.46 -3.82 -5.28
N HIS A 128 12.34 -3.12 -5.37
CA HIS A 128 12.30 -1.69 -5.71
C HIS A 128 12.21 -0.76 -4.49
N GLY A 129 12.31 -1.29 -3.26
CA GLY A 129 12.30 -0.49 -2.04
C GLY A 129 10.92 0.05 -1.63
N LEU A 130 9.84 -0.48 -2.22
CA LEU A 130 8.47 -0.19 -1.80
C LEU A 130 8.08 -1.09 -0.62
N THR A 131 7.34 -0.55 0.35
CA THR A 131 6.78 -1.34 1.44
C THR A 131 5.53 -2.07 0.95
N PRO A 132 5.50 -3.42 0.87
CA PRO A 132 4.28 -4.13 0.52
C PRO A 132 3.30 -4.13 1.69
N LEU A 133 2.07 -3.70 1.46
CA LEU A 133 0.92 -3.87 2.35
C LEU A 133 0.11 -5.07 1.84
N ILE A 134 0.35 -6.24 2.43
CA ILE A 134 -0.25 -7.49 1.96
C ILE A 134 -1.61 -7.68 2.61
N CYS A 135 -2.66 -7.79 1.78
CA CYS A 135 -4.01 -8.11 2.24
C CYS A 135 -4.18 -9.62 2.32
N ILE A 136 -4.46 -10.10 3.51
CA ILE A 136 -4.81 -11.49 3.80
C ILE A 136 -6.20 -11.54 4.42
N GLY A 137 -6.87 -12.67 4.33
CA GLY A 137 -8.18 -12.85 4.96
C GLY A 137 -8.87 -14.11 4.48
N GLU A 138 -9.74 -14.60 5.33
CA GLU A 138 -10.66 -15.72 5.08
C GLU A 138 -11.95 -15.24 4.43
N THR A 139 -12.66 -16.13 3.78
CA THR A 139 -14.04 -15.89 3.33
C THR A 139 -15.03 -16.00 4.50
N LEU A 140 -16.26 -15.50 4.30
CA LEU A 140 -17.33 -15.69 5.28
C LEU A 140 -17.60 -17.19 5.56
N ALA A 141 -17.56 -18.02 4.52
CA ALA A 141 -17.75 -19.46 4.64
C ALA A 141 -16.64 -20.12 5.48
N ASP A 142 -15.38 -19.72 5.31
CA ASP A 142 -14.27 -20.20 6.12
C ASP A 142 -14.45 -19.81 7.59
N ARG A 143 -14.89 -18.58 7.86
CA ARG A 143 -15.16 -18.08 9.21
C ARG A 143 -16.31 -18.85 9.87
N GLU A 144 -17.43 -19.04 9.18
CA GLU A 144 -18.60 -19.75 9.69
C GLU A 144 -18.33 -21.24 9.92
N SER A 145 -17.44 -21.86 9.12
CA SER A 145 -17.02 -23.25 9.30
C SER A 145 -15.87 -23.44 10.31
N GLY A 146 -15.33 -22.35 10.88
CA GLY A 146 -14.26 -22.40 11.88
C GLY A 146 -12.84 -22.56 11.31
N HIS A 147 -12.65 -22.46 9.98
CA HIS A 147 -11.36 -22.65 9.30
C HIS A 147 -10.54 -21.36 9.13
N ALA A 148 -10.98 -20.21 9.68
CA ALA A 148 -10.32 -18.94 9.51
C ALA A 148 -8.81 -18.96 9.85
N ALA A 149 -8.42 -19.61 10.95
CA ALA A 149 -7.02 -19.68 11.37
C ALA A 149 -6.16 -20.52 10.40
N GLU A 150 -6.71 -21.57 9.82
CA GLU A 150 -6.01 -22.43 8.84
C GLU A 150 -5.78 -21.66 7.53
N VAL A 151 -6.79 -20.94 7.06
CA VAL A 151 -6.71 -20.11 5.85
C VAL A 151 -5.68 -18.99 6.01
N LEU A 152 -5.62 -18.35 7.18
CA LEU A 152 -4.67 -17.28 7.45
C LEU A 152 -3.23 -17.79 7.64
N ALA A 153 -3.03 -19.08 7.93
CA ALA A 153 -1.72 -19.68 8.13
C ALA A 153 -1.13 -20.32 6.85
N ALA A 154 -1.93 -20.50 5.82
CA ALA A 154 -1.53 -21.12 4.56
C ALA A 154 -0.82 -20.12 3.64
#